data_8c4c01d3c6154527f5da3a2ebdd3e4ad
#
_entry.id   8c4c01d3c6154527f5da3a2ebdd3e4ad
#
_cell.length_a   1.000
_cell.length_b   1.000
_cell.length_c   1.000
_cell.angle_alpha   90.00
_cell.angle_beta   90.00
_cell.angle_gamma   90.00
#
_symmetry.space_group_name_H-M   'P 1'
#
loop_
_entity.id
_entity.type
_entity.pdbx_description
1 polymer ?
#
loop_
_entity_poly.entity_id
_entity_poly.type
_entity_poly.pdbx_seq_one_letter_code
_entity_poly.pdbx_strand_id
1 'polypeptide(L)'
;GHHYQVAFGGKGANQAVAAGRSGADIAFIACTGDDDIGERIRRQLASDKIDVAPVRAVAGEATGVALIFVNAEGENVIGIHAGANAALSVSQVEAEKERIASAQALLMQLESPLESVIAAAKIAHHHHTTVVLNPAPARELPDELLALVDIITPNETEAEKLTGIRVESDEDAAKAADVLHAKGIGTVMITLGSRGVWLSAEGESRRISGFRVQAIDTIAAGDTFNGALVTALLEGTALPEAIRFAHAAAAIAVTRKGAQPSVPWRTEIDEFLAQQG
;
A
#
# COMPACT_ATOMS: atom_id res chain seq x y z
N GLY A 1 3.53 22.63 -21.54
CA GLY A 1 3.35 22.50 -20.09
C GLY A 1 4.00 23.66 -19.36
N HIS A 2 3.32 24.19 -18.36
CA HIS A 2 3.81 25.35 -17.62
C HIS A 2 4.53 24.97 -16.32
N HIS A 3 4.43 23.72 -15.91
CA HIS A 3 5.05 23.22 -14.68
C HIS A 3 5.66 21.84 -14.89
N TYR A 4 6.83 21.67 -14.32
CA TYR A 4 7.53 20.40 -14.21
C TYR A 4 7.91 20.18 -12.75
N GLN A 5 7.55 19.02 -12.23
CA GLN A 5 7.85 18.63 -10.86
C GLN A 5 8.40 17.20 -10.83
N VAL A 6 9.43 17.00 -10.03
CA VAL A 6 9.96 15.67 -9.70
C VAL A 6 9.58 15.35 -8.26
N ALA A 7 8.98 14.18 -8.06
CA ALA A 7 8.62 13.70 -6.74
C ALA A 7 8.94 12.20 -6.64
N PHE A 8 9.29 11.75 -5.45
CA PHE A 8 9.45 10.33 -5.18
C PHE A 8 8.09 9.67 -5.00
N GLY A 9 7.95 8.47 -5.55
CA GLY A 9 6.71 7.71 -5.54
C GLY A 9 6.97 6.22 -5.56
N GLY A 10 6.00 5.50 -6.10
CA GLY A 10 5.94 4.04 -6.06
C GLY A 10 5.14 3.57 -4.84
N LYS A 11 4.24 2.62 -5.06
CA LYS A 11 3.30 2.17 -4.02
C LYS A 11 4.00 1.62 -2.78
N GLY A 12 4.98 0.76 -2.97
CA GLY A 12 5.75 0.20 -1.86
C GLY A 12 6.48 1.27 -1.04
N ALA A 13 7.16 2.21 -1.70
CA ALA A 13 7.85 3.31 -1.03
C ALA A 13 6.85 4.24 -0.32
N ASN A 14 5.74 4.59 -0.94
CA ASN A 14 4.70 5.42 -0.33
C ASN A 14 4.12 4.76 0.93
N GLN A 15 3.83 3.46 0.87
CA GLN A 15 3.31 2.70 2.01
C GLN A 15 4.34 2.56 3.13
N ALA A 16 5.62 2.36 2.79
CA ALA A 16 6.71 2.34 3.76
C ALA A 16 6.84 3.69 4.49
N VAL A 17 6.79 4.81 3.75
CA VAL A 17 6.80 6.16 4.33
C VAL A 17 5.60 6.36 5.26
N ALA A 18 4.41 5.98 4.83
CA ALA A 18 3.20 6.09 5.64
C ALA A 18 3.29 5.28 6.94
N ALA A 19 3.77 4.06 6.89
CA ALA A 19 3.96 3.22 8.06
C ALA A 19 5.04 3.79 9.00
N GLY A 20 6.17 4.20 8.47
CA GLY A 20 7.26 4.79 9.25
C GLY A 20 6.84 6.07 9.96
N ARG A 21 6.18 6.98 9.26
CA ARG A 21 5.65 8.23 9.85
C ARG A 21 4.52 8.00 10.84
N SER A 22 3.78 6.90 10.70
CA SER A 22 2.76 6.45 11.66
C SER A 22 3.36 5.83 12.92
N GLY A 23 4.65 5.49 12.93
CA GLY A 23 5.36 4.98 14.09
C GLY A 23 5.79 3.52 14.02
N ALA A 24 5.62 2.84 12.88
CA ALA A 24 6.09 1.47 12.71
C ALA A 24 7.60 1.39 12.52
N ASP A 25 8.18 0.27 12.94
CA ASP A 25 9.54 -0.12 12.65
C ASP A 25 9.56 -0.85 11.30
N ILE A 26 10.09 -0.19 10.27
CA ILE A 26 9.97 -0.62 8.87
C ILE A 26 11.33 -0.99 8.29
N ALA A 27 11.40 -2.16 7.67
CA ALA A 27 12.43 -2.50 6.69
C ALA A 27 11.79 -2.60 5.31
N PHE A 28 12.47 -2.12 4.28
CA PHE A 28 11.94 -2.05 2.92
C PHE A 28 12.78 -2.90 1.98
N ILE A 29 12.18 -3.94 1.42
CA ILE A 29 12.79 -4.84 0.43
C ILE A 29 12.39 -4.34 -0.96
N ALA A 30 13.36 -3.82 -1.70
CA ALA A 30 13.11 -3.22 -3.02
C ALA A 30 14.41 -3.14 -3.82
N CYS A 31 14.30 -2.70 -5.07
CA CYS A 31 15.42 -2.39 -5.93
C CYS A 31 15.33 -0.96 -6.46
N THR A 32 16.47 -0.29 -6.52
CA THR A 32 16.68 0.94 -7.27
C THR A 32 17.72 0.70 -8.35
N GLY A 33 17.81 1.60 -9.32
CA GLY A 33 18.98 1.62 -10.21
C GLY A 33 20.24 2.06 -9.47
N ASP A 34 21.37 1.80 -10.09
CA ASP A 34 22.67 2.31 -9.68
C ASP A 34 22.88 3.71 -10.31
N ASP A 35 22.02 4.64 -9.91
CA ASP A 35 21.94 6.00 -10.44
C ASP A 35 21.69 7.02 -9.31
N ASP A 36 21.82 8.31 -9.64
CA ASP A 36 21.61 9.41 -8.68
C ASP A 36 20.20 9.44 -8.10
N ILE A 37 19.21 9.07 -8.90
CA ILE A 37 17.80 9.01 -8.45
C ILE A 37 17.66 7.94 -7.38
N GLY A 38 18.20 6.75 -7.61
CA GLY A 38 18.17 5.64 -6.66
C GLY A 38 18.86 5.97 -5.34
N GLU A 39 20.00 6.66 -5.39
CA GLU A 39 20.71 7.12 -4.19
C GLU A 39 19.87 8.14 -3.39
N ARG A 40 19.28 9.10 -4.07
CA ARG A 40 18.40 10.10 -3.45
C ARG A 40 17.17 9.48 -2.80
N ILE A 41 16.56 8.49 -3.45
CA ILE A 41 15.43 7.75 -2.92
C ILE A 41 15.81 7.00 -1.64
N ARG A 42 16.94 6.29 -1.64
CA ARG A 42 17.41 5.57 -0.44
C ARG A 42 17.68 6.52 0.72
N ARG A 43 18.30 7.68 0.48
CA ARG A 43 18.50 8.70 1.51
C ARG A 43 17.19 9.25 2.06
N GLN A 44 16.24 9.54 1.19
CA GLN A 44 14.93 10.06 1.61
C GLN A 44 14.20 9.05 2.49
N LEU A 45 14.17 7.78 2.09
CA LEU A 45 13.54 6.71 2.88
C LEU A 45 14.23 6.55 4.25
N ALA A 46 15.55 6.58 4.28
CA ALA A 46 16.30 6.52 5.54
C ALA A 46 15.99 7.71 6.46
N SER A 47 15.77 8.91 5.90
CA SER A 47 15.36 10.10 6.68
C SER A 47 13.97 9.95 7.31
N ASP A 48 13.11 9.12 6.74
CA ASP A 48 11.79 8.74 7.27
C ASP A 48 11.87 7.55 8.25
N LYS A 49 13.06 7.22 8.73
CA LYS A 49 13.35 6.12 9.68
C LYS A 49 13.07 4.71 9.14
N ILE A 50 13.12 4.56 7.82
CA ILE A 50 12.97 3.26 7.17
C ILE A 50 14.34 2.60 7.08
N ASP A 51 14.45 1.33 7.49
CA ASP A 51 15.64 0.53 7.24
C ASP A 51 15.74 0.21 5.74
N VAL A 52 16.71 0.81 5.07
CA VAL A 52 16.97 0.65 3.64
C VAL A 52 18.07 -0.36 3.33
N ALA A 53 18.57 -1.09 4.33
CA ALA A 53 19.57 -2.12 4.10
C ALA A 53 19.14 -3.16 3.06
N PRO A 54 17.84 -3.58 3.00
CA PRO A 54 17.36 -4.49 1.97
C PRO A 54 17.02 -3.82 0.63
N VAL A 55 17.18 -2.51 0.49
CA VAL A 55 17.02 -1.81 -0.80
C VAL A 55 18.33 -1.91 -1.58
N ARG A 56 18.32 -2.67 -2.66
CA ARG A 56 19.52 -2.92 -3.47
C ARG A 56 19.60 -1.99 -4.67
N ALA A 57 20.78 -1.45 -4.92
CA ALA A 57 21.12 -0.80 -6.18
C ALA A 57 21.50 -1.87 -7.20
N VAL A 58 20.82 -1.91 -8.34
CA VAL A 58 21.06 -2.91 -9.40
C VAL A 58 21.90 -2.29 -10.49
N ALA A 59 23.12 -2.82 -10.66
CA ALA A 59 24.05 -2.34 -11.69
C ALA A 59 23.46 -2.51 -13.09
N GLY A 60 23.59 -1.47 -13.91
CA GLY A 60 23.11 -1.46 -15.30
C GLY A 60 21.61 -1.22 -15.46
N GLU A 61 20.86 -1.08 -14.37
CA GLU A 61 19.43 -0.76 -14.38
C GLU A 61 19.20 0.71 -14.03
N ALA A 62 18.20 1.31 -14.65
CA ALA A 62 17.71 2.63 -14.23
C ALA A 62 16.68 2.48 -13.10
N THR A 63 16.64 3.43 -12.19
CA THR A 63 15.55 3.51 -11.22
C THR A 63 14.20 3.68 -11.95
N GLY A 64 13.15 2.98 -11.48
CA GLY A 64 11.81 3.07 -12.06
C GLY A 64 11.27 4.50 -12.06
N VAL A 65 10.58 4.86 -13.12
CA VAL A 65 10.04 6.22 -13.33
C VAL A 65 8.61 6.15 -13.83
N ALA A 66 7.77 7.04 -13.33
CA ALA A 66 6.47 7.33 -13.91
C ALA A 66 6.48 8.75 -14.49
N LEU A 67 6.14 8.87 -15.77
CA LEU A 67 5.95 10.16 -16.45
C LEU A 67 4.46 10.46 -16.48
N ILE A 68 4.06 11.50 -15.80
CA ILE A 68 2.65 11.89 -15.68
C ILE A 68 2.45 13.21 -16.43
N PHE A 69 1.67 13.15 -17.50
CA PHE A 69 1.28 14.32 -18.27
C PHE A 69 -0.16 14.67 -17.90
N VAL A 70 -0.39 15.90 -17.45
CA VAL A 70 -1.72 16.39 -17.11
C VAL A 70 -2.08 17.53 -18.07
N ASN A 71 -3.23 17.42 -18.74
CA ASN A 71 -3.74 18.47 -19.62
C ASN A 71 -4.46 19.59 -18.85
N ALA A 72 -4.95 20.59 -19.55
CA ALA A 72 -5.65 21.74 -18.94
C ALA A 72 -6.98 21.35 -18.28
N GLU A 73 -7.58 20.26 -18.73
CA GLU A 73 -8.84 19.69 -18.24
C GLU A 73 -8.64 18.78 -17.00
N GLY A 74 -7.37 18.55 -16.61
CA GLY A 74 -7.03 17.69 -15.48
C GLY A 74 -6.96 16.20 -15.82
N GLU A 75 -7.10 15.84 -17.09
CA GLU A 75 -6.91 14.46 -17.54
C GLU A 75 -5.43 14.12 -17.55
N ASN A 76 -5.08 12.90 -17.18
CA ASN A 76 -3.69 12.46 -17.15
C ASN A 76 -3.43 11.29 -18.11
N VAL A 77 -2.19 11.25 -18.60
CA VAL A 77 -1.61 10.12 -19.30
C VAL A 77 -0.33 9.74 -18.55
N ILE A 78 -0.22 8.47 -18.18
CA ILE A 78 0.89 7.96 -17.37
C ILE A 78 1.69 6.97 -18.21
N GLY A 79 2.97 7.27 -18.41
CA GLY A 79 3.94 6.33 -18.96
C GLY A 79 4.79 5.77 -17.81
N ILE A 80 4.90 4.45 -17.70
CA ILE A 80 5.67 3.79 -16.65
C ILE A 80 6.86 3.06 -17.26
N HIS A 81 8.05 3.32 -16.74
CA HIS A 81 9.22 2.51 -16.93
C HIS A 81 9.55 1.82 -15.60
N ALA A 82 9.35 0.50 -15.55
CA ALA A 82 9.55 -0.28 -14.32
C ALA A 82 10.99 -0.21 -13.83
N GLY A 83 11.97 -0.23 -14.76
CA GLY A 83 13.39 -0.19 -14.41
C GLY A 83 13.76 -1.24 -13.39
N ALA A 84 14.53 -0.85 -12.39
CA ALA A 84 15.00 -1.73 -11.34
C ALA A 84 13.89 -2.38 -10.50
N ASN A 85 12.65 -1.85 -10.49
CA ASN A 85 11.53 -2.52 -9.82
C ASN A 85 11.31 -3.94 -10.37
N ALA A 86 11.51 -4.14 -11.66
CA ALA A 86 11.40 -5.44 -12.32
C ALA A 86 12.55 -6.40 -12.00
N ALA A 87 13.61 -5.91 -11.40
CA ALA A 87 14.81 -6.68 -11.06
C ALA A 87 14.76 -7.32 -9.66
N LEU A 88 13.74 -7.04 -8.85
CA LEU A 88 13.56 -7.69 -7.55
C LEU A 88 13.29 -9.19 -7.76
N SER A 89 14.31 -10.01 -7.56
CA SER A 89 14.28 -11.45 -7.82
C SER A 89 13.81 -12.26 -6.61
N VAL A 90 13.38 -13.49 -6.86
CA VAL A 90 13.09 -14.47 -5.82
C VAL A 90 14.31 -14.69 -4.92
N SER A 91 15.49 -14.76 -5.51
CA SER A 91 16.77 -14.92 -4.76
C SER A 91 17.02 -13.78 -3.78
N GLN A 92 16.70 -12.53 -4.15
CA GLN A 92 16.82 -11.38 -3.25
C GLN A 92 15.80 -11.43 -2.12
N VAL A 93 14.59 -11.89 -2.39
CA VAL A 93 13.55 -12.11 -1.38
C VAL A 93 13.99 -13.20 -0.40
N GLU A 94 14.50 -14.29 -0.90
CA GLU A 94 15.01 -15.41 -0.08
C GLU A 94 16.21 -14.99 0.79
N ALA A 95 17.05 -14.09 0.31
CA ALA A 95 18.14 -13.52 1.10
C ALA A 95 17.65 -12.73 2.31
N GLU A 96 16.41 -12.23 2.28
CA GLU A 96 15.75 -11.51 3.38
C GLU A 96 14.79 -12.40 4.19
N LYS A 97 14.87 -13.72 4.04
CA LYS A 97 13.99 -14.68 4.70
C LYS A 97 13.88 -14.48 6.21
N GLU A 98 15.01 -14.28 6.88
CA GLU A 98 15.03 -14.11 8.33
C GLU A 98 14.34 -12.81 8.76
N ARG A 99 14.51 -11.76 7.97
CA ARG A 99 13.86 -10.48 8.20
C ARG A 99 12.34 -10.60 8.05
N ILE A 100 11.88 -11.30 7.03
CA ILE A 100 10.44 -11.57 6.82
C ILE A 100 9.90 -12.47 7.94
N ALA A 101 10.62 -13.53 8.28
CA ALA A 101 10.21 -14.50 9.30
C ALA A 101 10.10 -13.88 10.71
N SER A 102 10.95 -12.91 11.04
CA SER A 102 10.95 -12.24 12.34
C SER A 102 10.02 -11.01 12.42
N ALA A 103 9.48 -10.55 11.30
CA ALA A 103 8.56 -9.43 11.27
C ALA A 103 7.18 -9.82 11.80
N GLN A 104 6.43 -8.84 12.31
CA GLN A 104 5.02 -9.02 12.70
C GLN A 104 4.10 -9.08 11.48
N ALA A 105 4.41 -8.31 10.43
CA ALA A 105 3.65 -8.29 9.19
C ALA A 105 4.56 -8.06 7.97
N LEU A 106 4.09 -8.56 6.84
CA LEU A 106 4.62 -8.31 5.51
C LEU A 106 3.53 -7.57 4.71
N LEU A 107 3.79 -6.33 4.35
CA LEU A 107 2.89 -5.52 3.51
C LEU A 107 3.44 -5.48 2.08
N MET A 108 2.63 -5.90 1.12
CA MET A 108 3.01 -6.00 -0.29
C MET A 108 2.01 -5.31 -1.21
N GLN A 109 2.50 -4.95 -2.39
CA GLN A 109 1.73 -4.44 -3.53
C GLN A 109 2.16 -5.22 -4.79
N LEU A 110 1.74 -4.78 -5.97
CA LEU A 110 1.95 -5.52 -7.23
C LEU A 110 2.81 -4.78 -8.26
N GLU A 111 3.65 -3.85 -7.83
CA GLU A 111 4.65 -3.18 -8.69
C GLU A 111 6.01 -3.89 -8.71
N SER A 112 6.11 -5.02 -8.03
CA SER A 112 7.25 -5.95 -8.07
C SER A 112 6.89 -7.19 -8.89
N PRO A 113 7.87 -7.98 -9.36
CA PRO A 113 7.58 -9.24 -10.06
C PRO A 113 6.69 -10.17 -9.23
N LEU A 114 5.68 -10.74 -9.86
CA LEU A 114 4.68 -11.58 -9.17
C LEU A 114 5.32 -12.79 -8.48
N GLU A 115 6.30 -13.43 -9.11
CA GLU A 115 7.05 -14.54 -8.51
C GLU A 115 7.75 -14.15 -7.21
N SER A 116 8.24 -12.92 -7.11
CA SER A 116 8.89 -12.40 -5.91
C SER A 116 7.87 -12.10 -4.81
N VAL A 117 6.71 -11.59 -5.17
CA VAL A 117 5.58 -11.39 -4.25
C VAL A 117 5.11 -12.72 -3.69
N ILE A 118 4.94 -13.73 -4.53
CA ILE A 118 4.55 -15.08 -4.11
C ILE A 118 5.61 -15.69 -3.19
N ALA A 119 6.90 -15.57 -3.53
CA ALA A 119 7.98 -16.07 -2.70
C ALA A 119 7.99 -15.43 -1.30
N ALA A 120 7.81 -14.11 -1.22
CA ALA A 120 7.72 -13.40 0.06
C ALA A 120 6.50 -13.84 0.87
N ALA A 121 5.34 -14.00 0.23
CA ALA A 121 4.12 -14.48 0.87
C ALA A 121 4.28 -15.90 1.43
N LYS A 122 4.95 -16.79 0.71
CA LYS A 122 5.25 -18.16 1.18
C LYS A 122 6.13 -18.16 2.42
N ILE A 123 7.18 -17.36 2.45
CA ILE A 123 8.06 -17.22 3.61
C ILE A 123 7.27 -16.72 4.81
N ALA A 124 6.52 -15.63 4.64
CA ALA A 124 5.72 -15.02 5.69
C ALA A 124 4.69 -16.01 6.26
N HIS A 125 3.93 -16.66 5.38
CA HIS A 125 2.90 -17.63 5.77
C HIS A 125 3.49 -18.81 6.54
N HIS A 126 4.62 -19.36 6.08
CA HIS A 126 5.31 -20.46 6.75
C HIS A 126 5.78 -20.11 8.17
N HIS A 127 6.19 -18.88 8.39
CA HIS A 127 6.68 -18.39 9.68
C HIS A 127 5.63 -17.63 10.51
N HIS A 128 4.35 -17.68 10.14
CA HIS A 128 3.24 -17.01 10.82
C HIS A 128 3.39 -15.48 10.89
N THR A 129 4.12 -14.89 9.95
CA THR A 129 4.12 -13.45 9.72
C THR A 129 2.84 -13.08 8.99
N THR A 130 2.09 -12.09 9.49
CA THR A 130 0.83 -11.67 8.88
C THR A 130 1.06 -11.12 7.48
N VAL A 131 0.39 -11.68 6.48
CA VAL A 131 0.49 -11.26 5.08
C VAL A 131 -0.62 -10.28 4.76
N VAL A 132 -0.24 -9.05 4.46
CA VAL A 132 -1.15 -7.97 4.04
C VAL A 132 -0.86 -7.63 2.58
N LEU A 133 -1.86 -7.78 1.73
CA LEU A 133 -1.73 -7.46 0.31
C LEU A 133 -2.65 -6.29 -0.05
N ASN A 134 -2.05 -5.21 -0.52
CA ASN A 134 -2.73 -4.19 -1.31
C ASN A 134 -2.60 -4.58 -2.78
N PRO A 135 -3.68 -5.10 -3.42
CA PRO A 135 -3.59 -5.69 -4.75
C PRO A 135 -3.61 -4.64 -5.87
N ALA A 136 -2.72 -3.67 -5.76
CA ALA A 136 -2.57 -2.54 -6.66
C ALA A 136 -1.20 -2.57 -7.39
N PRO A 137 -1.18 -2.25 -8.68
CA PRO A 137 -2.30 -1.95 -9.58
C PRO A 137 -3.18 -3.17 -9.90
N ALA A 138 -4.42 -2.92 -10.33
CA ALA A 138 -5.41 -3.95 -10.60
C ALA A 138 -4.94 -4.97 -11.63
N ARG A 139 -4.96 -6.24 -11.24
CA ARG A 139 -4.64 -7.39 -12.11
C ARG A 139 -5.27 -8.67 -11.58
N GLU A 140 -5.33 -9.67 -12.42
CA GLU A 140 -5.66 -11.03 -11.98
C GLU A 140 -4.52 -11.60 -11.16
N LEU A 141 -4.85 -12.37 -10.12
CA LEU A 141 -3.89 -13.02 -9.25
C LEU A 141 -4.20 -14.52 -9.15
N PRO A 142 -3.17 -15.38 -9.08
CA PRO A 142 -3.36 -16.80 -8.92
C PRO A 142 -3.91 -17.12 -7.51
N ASP A 143 -4.74 -18.13 -7.43
CA ASP A 143 -5.30 -18.62 -6.16
C ASP A 143 -4.21 -19.04 -5.18
N GLU A 144 -3.07 -19.51 -5.67
CA GLU A 144 -1.87 -19.82 -4.88
C GLU A 144 -1.42 -18.62 -4.01
N LEU A 145 -1.42 -17.41 -4.57
CA LEU A 145 -1.08 -16.22 -3.81
C LEU A 145 -2.19 -15.85 -2.83
N LEU A 146 -3.43 -15.81 -3.28
CA LEU A 146 -4.57 -15.37 -2.47
C LEU A 146 -4.77 -16.25 -1.23
N ALA A 147 -4.49 -17.55 -1.34
CA ALA A 147 -4.55 -18.50 -0.21
C ALA A 147 -3.50 -18.21 0.89
N LEU A 148 -2.46 -17.44 0.60
CA LEU A 148 -1.42 -17.07 1.56
C LEU A 148 -1.69 -15.72 2.25
N VAL A 149 -2.69 -14.98 1.80
CA VAL A 149 -2.97 -13.62 2.27
C VAL A 149 -3.93 -13.65 3.46
N ASP A 150 -3.57 -12.96 4.53
CA ASP A 150 -4.40 -12.80 5.73
C ASP A 150 -5.36 -11.61 5.62
N ILE A 151 -4.85 -10.49 5.11
CA ILE A 151 -5.59 -9.24 4.96
C ILE A 151 -5.40 -8.73 3.53
N ILE A 152 -6.49 -8.42 2.85
CA ILE A 152 -6.46 -7.82 1.52
C ILE A 152 -7.22 -6.48 1.50
N THR A 153 -6.65 -5.48 0.81
CA THR A 153 -7.18 -4.11 0.79
C THR A 153 -7.41 -3.58 -0.63
N PRO A 154 -8.25 -4.25 -1.44
CA PRO A 154 -8.54 -3.77 -2.79
C PRO A 154 -9.41 -2.52 -2.77
N ASN A 155 -9.25 -1.65 -3.78
CA ASN A 155 -10.27 -0.68 -4.12
C ASN A 155 -11.38 -1.33 -4.97
N GLU A 156 -12.36 -0.55 -5.43
CA GLU A 156 -13.49 -1.03 -6.22
C GLU A 156 -13.04 -1.70 -7.53
N THR A 157 -12.12 -1.08 -8.25
CA THR A 157 -11.57 -1.60 -9.52
C THR A 157 -10.74 -2.87 -9.30
N GLU A 158 -9.92 -2.88 -8.28
CA GLU A 158 -9.10 -4.04 -7.91
C GLU A 158 -9.98 -5.21 -7.45
N ALA A 159 -11.02 -4.94 -6.67
CA ALA A 159 -12.00 -5.94 -6.25
C ALA A 159 -12.74 -6.54 -7.45
N GLU A 160 -13.17 -5.71 -8.40
CA GLU A 160 -13.81 -6.19 -9.65
C GLU A 160 -12.87 -7.10 -10.45
N LYS A 161 -11.60 -6.71 -10.57
CA LYS A 161 -10.60 -7.52 -11.30
C LYS A 161 -10.36 -8.88 -10.66
N LEU A 162 -10.38 -8.95 -9.32
CA LEU A 162 -10.15 -10.18 -8.57
C LEU A 162 -11.39 -11.08 -8.48
N THR A 163 -12.58 -10.51 -8.47
CA THR A 163 -13.83 -11.23 -8.17
C THR A 163 -14.80 -11.30 -9.32
N GLY A 164 -14.66 -10.47 -10.34
CA GLY A 164 -15.64 -10.31 -11.42
C GLY A 164 -16.87 -9.50 -11.01
N ILE A 165 -16.93 -9.00 -9.77
CA ILE A 165 -18.05 -8.23 -9.24
C ILE A 165 -17.74 -6.75 -9.27
N ARG A 166 -18.55 -5.98 -10.00
CA ARG A 166 -18.49 -4.52 -10.01
C ARG A 166 -19.05 -3.97 -8.70
N VAL A 167 -18.25 -3.24 -7.95
CA VAL A 167 -18.61 -2.73 -6.63
C VAL A 167 -19.19 -1.32 -6.77
N GLU A 168 -20.52 -1.21 -6.68
CA GLU A 168 -21.25 0.07 -6.75
C GLU A 168 -22.08 0.31 -5.49
N SER A 169 -22.29 -0.72 -4.66
CA SER A 169 -23.10 -0.68 -3.43
C SER A 169 -22.44 -1.47 -2.31
N ASP A 170 -22.95 -1.34 -1.10
CA ASP A 170 -22.53 -2.15 0.05
C ASP A 170 -22.81 -3.65 -0.18
N GLU A 171 -23.92 -3.97 -0.87
CA GLU A 171 -24.25 -5.36 -1.24
C GLU A 171 -23.21 -5.94 -2.20
N ASP A 172 -22.78 -5.18 -3.20
CA ASP A 172 -21.73 -5.60 -4.12
C ASP A 172 -20.42 -5.82 -3.40
N ALA A 173 -20.06 -4.91 -2.47
CA ALA A 173 -18.87 -5.05 -1.64
C ALA A 173 -18.91 -6.31 -0.79
N ALA A 174 -20.06 -6.62 -0.19
CA ALA A 174 -20.25 -7.84 0.58
C ALA A 174 -20.08 -9.10 -0.29
N LYS A 175 -20.65 -9.12 -1.50
CA LYS A 175 -20.49 -10.23 -2.45
C LYS A 175 -19.03 -10.40 -2.90
N ALA A 176 -18.34 -9.30 -3.20
CA ALA A 176 -16.93 -9.34 -3.56
C ALA A 176 -16.09 -9.87 -2.40
N ALA A 177 -16.36 -9.44 -1.18
CA ALA A 177 -15.70 -9.96 0.02
C ALA A 177 -15.91 -11.47 0.19
N ASP A 178 -17.12 -11.97 -0.05
CA ASP A 178 -17.41 -13.41 0.03
C ASP A 178 -16.58 -14.22 -0.97
N VAL A 179 -16.40 -13.73 -2.19
CA VAL A 179 -15.51 -14.36 -3.18
C VAL A 179 -14.08 -14.43 -2.67
N LEU A 180 -13.58 -13.35 -2.08
CA LEU A 180 -12.22 -13.29 -1.54
C LEU A 180 -12.06 -14.19 -0.30
N HIS A 181 -13.05 -14.27 0.56
CA HIS A 181 -13.05 -15.22 1.66
C HIS A 181 -13.01 -16.68 1.17
N ALA A 182 -13.72 -17.00 0.11
CA ALA A 182 -13.70 -18.33 -0.51
C ALA A 182 -12.31 -18.68 -1.09
N LYS A 183 -11.46 -17.67 -1.38
CA LYS A 183 -10.07 -17.87 -1.80
C LYS A 183 -9.11 -18.11 -0.62
N GLY A 184 -9.58 -18.02 0.62
CA GLY A 184 -8.81 -18.28 1.82
C GLY A 184 -8.41 -17.03 2.63
N ILE A 185 -8.87 -15.85 2.23
CA ILE A 185 -8.53 -14.59 2.90
C ILE A 185 -9.46 -14.35 4.09
N GLY A 186 -8.91 -14.20 5.29
CA GLY A 186 -9.69 -14.04 6.52
C GLY A 186 -10.25 -12.64 6.72
N THR A 187 -9.52 -11.60 6.32
CA THR A 187 -9.94 -10.20 6.48
C THR A 187 -9.90 -9.48 5.14
N VAL A 188 -11.04 -8.94 4.75
CA VAL A 188 -11.23 -8.19 3.50
C VAL A 188 -11.64 -6.76 3.83
N MET A 189 -10.92 -5.79 3.28
CA MET A 189 -11.22 -4.37 3.41
C MET A 189 -11.27 -3.77 2.01
N ILE A 190 -12.47 -3.51 1.49
CA ILE A 190 -12.65 -2.88 0.19
C ILE A 190 -12.73 -1.37 0.38
N THR A 191 -11.75 -0.65 -0.14
CA THR A 191 -11.74 0.80 -0.06
C THR A 191 -12.71 1.42 -1.08
N LEU A 192 -13.52 2.36 -0.64
CA LEU A 192 -14.64 2.94 -1.38
C LEU A 192 -14.49 4.46 -1.58
N GLY A 193 -13.25 4.94 -1.59
CA GLY A 193 -12.95 6.36 -1.70
C GLY A 193 -13.59 7.16 -0.55
N SER A 194 -14.32 8.22 -0.88
CA SER A 194 -14.99 9.09 0.11
C SER A 194 -16.08 8.40 0.92
N ARG A 195 -16.56 7.24 0.47
CA ARG A 195 -17.57 6.45 1.21
C ARG A 195 -16.98 5.62 2.35
N GLY A 196 -15.66 5.52 2.45
CA GLY A 196 -14.99 4.79 3.50
C GLY A 196 -14.49 3.41 3.08
N VAL A 197 -14.68 2.42 3.92
CA VAL A 197 -14.21 1.04 3.71
C VAL A 197 -15.32 0.05 4.04
N TRP A 198 -15.50 -0.97 3.20
CA TRP A 198 -16.26 -2.15 3.56
C TRP A 198 -15.33 -3.13 4.28
N LEU A 199 -15.59 -3.33 5.56
CA LEU A 199 -14.90 -4.33 6.38
C LEU A 199 -15.68 -5.64 6.37
N SER A 200 -15.02 -6.74 6.04
CA SER A 200 -15.54 -8.10 6.19
C SER A 200 -14.49 -8.99 6.85
N ALA A 201 -14.76 -9.38 8.07
CA ALA A 201 -13.93 -10.24 8.90
C ALA A 201 -14.83 -11.13 9.74
N GLU A 202 -14.24 -12.07 10.49
CA GLU A 202 -15.01 -12.96 11.36
C GLU A 202 -15.87 -12.16 12.35
N GLY A 203 -17.20 -12.39 12.28
CA GLY A 203 -18.17 -11.75 13.15
C GLY A 203 -18.46 -10.27 12.84
N GLU A 204 -17.89 -9.72 11.77
CA GLU A 204 -18.08 -8.32 11.39
C GLU A 204 -18.18 -8.15 9.88
N SER A 205 -19.24 -7.51 9.41
CA SER A 205 -19.45 -7.19 8.01
C SER A 205 -20.23 -5.87 7.91
N ARG A 206 -19.55 -4.78 7.66
CA ARG A 206 -20.16 -3.45 7.59
C ARG A 206 -19.26 -2.42 6.91
N ARG A 207 -19.87 -1.34 6.49
CA ARG A 207 -19.13 -0.16 6.03
C ARG A 207 -18.70 0.69 7.21
N ILE A 208 -17.43 1.12 7.19
CA ILE A 208 -16.88 2.09 8.13
C ILE A 208 -16.65 3.37 7.34
N SER A 209 -17.35 4.44 7.74
CA SER A 209 -17.27 5.72 7.07
C SER A 209 -15.91 6.40 7.26
N GLY A 210 -15.44 7.07 6.22
CA GLY A 210 -14.26 7.94 6.31
C GLY A 210 -14.60 9.32 6.83
N PHE A 211 -13.59 10.20 6.79
CA PHE A 211 -13.76 11.61 7.16
C PHE A 211 -14.06 12.44 5.91
N ARG A 212 -14.95 13.42 6.06
CA ARG A 212 -15.24 14.38 4.99
C ARG A 212 -14.21 15.50 5.03
N VAL A 213 -13.47 15.64 3.96
CA VAL A 213 -12.48 16.71 3.76
C VAL A 213 -12.55 17.22 2.33
N GLN A 214 -12.03 18.40 2.11
CA GLN A 214 -11.88 18.94 0.75
C GLN A 214 -10.60 18.37 0.15
N ALA A 215 -10.73 17.41 -0.76
CA ALA A 215 -9.60 16.82 -1.44
C ALA A 215 -8.98 17.81 -2.45
N ILE A 216 -7.66 17.88 -2.43
CA ILE A 216 -6.84 18.64 -3.40
C ILE A 216 -6.17 17.67 -4.36
N ASP A 217 -5.63 16.57 -3.83
CA ASP A 217 -4.90 15.57 -4.57
C ASP A 217 -5.12 14.20 -3.92
N THR A 218 -5.52 13.22 -4.71
CA THR A 218 -5.77 11.87 -4.21
C THR A 218 -4.60 10.90 -4.44
N ILE A 219 -3.48 11.40 -4.96
CA ILE A 219 -2.26 10.61 -5.13
C ILE A 219 -1.80 10.09 -3.75
N ALA A 220 -1.45 8.82 -3.69
CA ALA A 220 -1.00 8.13 -2.48
C ALA A 220 -2.01 8.04 -1.33
N ALA A 221 -3.29 8.36 -1.53
CA ALA A 221 -4.31 8.20 -0.49
C ALA A 221 -4.45 6.74 -0.03
N GLY A 222 -4.53 5.81 -0.98
CA GLY A 222 -4.58 4.38 -0.69
C GLY A 222 -3.29 3.85 -0.07
N ASP A 223 -2.15 4.37 -0.48
CA ASP A 223 -0.84 4.01 0.10
C ASP A 223 -0.73 4.50 1.55
N THR A 224 -1.17 5.73 1.81
CA THR A 224 -1.22 6.29 3.17
C THR A 224 -2.16 5.49 4.06
N PHE A 225 -3.33 5.13 3.54
CA PHE A 225 -4.27 4.27 4.24
C PHE A 225 -3.62 2.93 4.64
N ASN A 226 -2.99 2.24 3.71
CA ASN A 226 -2.38 0.93 3.95
C ASN A 226 -1.24 0.98 4.97
N GLY A 227 -0.32 1.94 4.87
CA GLY A 227 0.78 2.08 5.81
C GLY A 227 0.30 2.39 7.24
N ALA A 228 -0.64 3.31 7.37
CA ALA A 228 -1.24 3.66 8.67
C ALA A 228 -2.06 2.51 9.26
N LEU A 229 -2.83 1.80 8.42
CA LEU A 229 -3.63 0.63 8.83
C LEU A 229 -2.75 -0.45 9.48
N VAL A 230 -1.71 -0.86 8.77
CA VAL A 230 -0.82 -1.91 9.27
C VAL A 230 -0.15 -1.47 10.57
N THR A 231 0.30 -0.23 10.67
CA THR A 231 0.88 0.30 11.90
C THR A 231 -0.09 0.19 13.09
N ALA A 232 -1.32 0.63 12.92
CA ALA A 232 -2.34 0.54 13.98
C ALA A 232 -2.63 -0.92 14.39
N LEU A 233 -2.71 -1.83 13.40
CA LEU A 233 -2.91 -3.25 13.67
C LEU A 233 -1.76 -3.87 14.46
N LEU A 234 -0.52 -3.51 14.14
CA LEU A 234 0.68 -3.99 14.86
C LEU A 234 0.74 -3.48 16.31
N GLU A 235 0.11 -2.36 16.58
CA GLU A 235 -0.04 -1.81 17.94
C GLU A 235 -1.17 -2.49 18.75
N GLY A 236 -1.87 -3.47 18.15
CA GLY A 236 -2.96 -4.19 18.80
C GLY A 236 -4.31 -3.46 18.73
N THR A 237 -4.43 -2.44 17.89
CA THR A 237 -5.69 -1.72 17.69
C THR A 237 -6.70 -2.63 16.99
N ALA A 238 -7.94 -2.65 17.47
CA ALA A 238 -9.02 -3.40 16.85
C ALA A 238 -9.30 -2.93 15.42
N LEU A 239 -9.82 -3.81 14.56
CA LEU A 239 -10.02 -3.53 13.13
C LEU A 239 -10.77 -2.23 12.84
N PRO A 240 -11.93 -1.92 13.48
CA PRO A 240 -12.64 -0.68 13.18
C PRO A 240 -11.86 0.57 13.53
N GLU A 241 -11.16 0.57 14.67
CA GLU A 241 -10.35 1.69 15.13
C GLU A 241 -9.08 1.85 14.29
N ALA A 242 -8.47 0.73 13.85
CA ALA A 242 -7.33 0.74 12.93
C ALA A 242 -7.73 1.33 11.58
N ILE A 243 -8.91 0.99 11.06
CA ILE A 243 -9.48 1.59 9.85
C ILE A 243 -9.73 3.08 10.07
N ARG A 244 -10.27 3.48 11.20
CA ARG A 244 -10.50 4.89 11.53
C ARG A 244 -9.19 5.68 11.56
N PHE A 245 -8.14 5.13 12.15
CA PHE A 245 -6.81 5.71 12.15
C PHE A 245 -6.26 5.87 10.71
N ALA A 246 -6.38 4.83 9.90
CA ALA A 246 -5.96 4.84 8.50
C ALA A 246 -6.77 5.85 7.65
N HIS A 247 -8.07 5.98 7.90
CA HIS A 247 -8.91 7.00 7.27
C HIS A 247 -8.47 8.42 7.63
N ALA A 248 -8.08 8.66 8.89
CA ALA A 248 -7.58 9.96 9.33
C ALA A 248 -6.28 10.31 8.59
N ALA A 249 -5.36 9.37 8.49
CA ALA A 249 -4.11 9.56 7.74
C ALA A 249 -4.38 9.87 6.26
N ALA A 250 -5.25 9.10 5.61
CA ALA A 250 -5.61 9.31 4.22
C ALA A 250 -6.36 10.64 4.01
N ALA A 251 -7.24 11.03 4.94
CA ALA A 251 -7.94 12.31 4.90
C ALA A 251 -6.97 13.50 4.94
N ILE A 252 -5.95 13.44 5.78
CA ILE A 252 -4.91 14.47 5.81
C ILE A 252 -4.14 14.50 4.49
N ALA A 253 -3.74 13.34 3.99
CA ALA A 253 -2.95 13.23 2.75
C ALA A 253 -3.67 13.85 1.56
N VAL A 254 -4.97 13.62 1.37
CA VAL A 254 -5.72 14.17 0.22
C VAL A 254 -5.90 15.68 0.26
N THR A 255 -5.68 16.33 1.39
CA THR A 255 -5.67 17.80 1.50
C THR A 255 -4.34 18.44 1.08
N ARG A 256 -3.36 17.64 0.67
CA ARG A 256 -2.01 18.06 0.31
C ARG A 256 -1.63 17.58 -1.08
N LYS A 257 -0.74 18.29 -1.74
CA LYS A 257 -0.23 17.88 -3.06
C LYS A 257 0.91 16.87 -2.96
N GLY A 258 0.97 15.97 -3.93
CA GLY A 258 2.05 15.02 -4.13
C GLY A 258 1.85 13.70 -3.39
N ALA A 259 2.77 12.76 -3.64
CA ALA A 259 2.76 11.42 -3.04
C ALA A 259 3.38 11.46 -1.62
N GLN A 260 4.68 11.20 -1.50
CA GLN A 260 5.33 11.17 -0.17
C GLN A 260 5.23 12.46 0.63
N PRO A 261 5.31 13.67 0.02
CA PRO A 261 5.14 14.91 0.77
C PRO A 261 3.76 15.07 1.43
N SER A 262 2.74 14.41 0.91
CA SER A 262 1.37 14.48 1.46
C SER A 262 1.16 13.64 2.72
N VAL A 263 1.99 12.63 2.92
CA VAL A 263 1.84 11.65 4.00
C VAL A 263 2.04 12.31 5.37
N PRO A 264 1.05 12.21 6.29
CA PRO A 264 1.15 12.83 7.60
C PRO A 264 2.06 12.04 8.56
N TRP A 265 2.51 12.74 9.60
CA TRP A 265 3.18 12.16 10.75
C TRP A 265 2.16 11.71 11.80
N ARG A 266 2.55 10.81 12.67
CA ARG A 266 1.70 10.26 13.75
C ARG A 266 1.02 11.35 14.58
N THR A 267 1.74 12.37 14.99
CA THR A 267 1.20 13.48 15.77
C THR A 267 0.07 14.20 15.06
N GLU A 268 0.19 14.40 13.76
CA GLU A 268 -0.85 15.04 12.95
C GLU A 268 -2.11 14.16 12.86
N ILE A 269 -1.94 12.85 12.77
CA ILE A 269 -3.05 11.88 12.74
C ILE A 269 -3.78 11.89 14.09
N ASP A 270 -3.05 11.83 15.19
CA ASP A 270 -3.59 11.83 16.54
C ASP A 270 -4.35 13.14 16.84
N GLU A 271 -3.78 14.29 16.44
CA GLU A 271 -4.44 15.59 16.55
C GLU A 271 -5.73 15.68 15.72
N PHE A 272 -5.69 15.17 14.49
CA PHE A 272 -6.86 15.13 13.63
C PHE A 272 -7.99 14.30 14.27
N LEU A 273 -7.67 13.12 14.78
CA LEU A 273 -8.64 12.25 15.45
C LEU A 273 -9.21 12.89 16.71
N ALA A 274 -8.39 13.58 17.50
CA ALA A 274 -8.84 14.30 18.70
C ALA A 274 -9.85 15.40 18.37
N GLN A 275 -9.74 16.03 17.21
CA GLN A 275 -10.67 17.07 16.74
C GLN A 275 -12.00 16.51 16.23
N GLN A 276 -12.05 15.22 15.89
CA GLN A 276 -13.24 14.54 15.36
C GLN A 276 -14.09 13.84 16.45
N GLY A 277 -13.56 13.75 17.65
CA GLY A 277 -14.15 13.08 18.83
C GLY A 277 -15.14 13.84 19.58
#